data_22c5568b8a311272eb903c984478df30
#
_entry.id   22c5568b8a311272eb903c984478df30
#
_cell.length_a   1.000
_cell.length_b   1.000
_cell.length_c   1.000
_cell.angle_alpha   90.00
_cell.angle_beta   90.00
_cell.angle_gamma   90.00
#
_symmetry.space_group_name_H-M   'P 1'
#
loop_
_entity.id
_entity.type
_entity.pdbx_description
1 polymer ?
#
loop_
_entity_poly.entity_id
_entity_poly.type
_entity_poly.pdbx_seq_one_letter_code
_entity_poly.pdbx_strand_id
1 'polypeptide(L)'
;DDELLKLGVPEAQLAFVRSFVRKEDFYNAESAMPHDAYEHLSWLAEGFPMEEVLELVSEEQNTASSVEDLSAALDVPITLKSFVVVEGEDELRRIMAEPLEKWRVFLHPTQRKIVQKEYSGSARVLGGAGTGKTVVAMHKAKYLASKCEGQQRILVTTFTANLAADIRENLRKICTLEELRRIEITHLDAWVNQFLRESGFSAQIGYDDAIDPLWERAILLANNDLPFEVSFYKEEWNRVVIAQEALTIEKYVKATRNGRGTRLDRKKRIQIWKVFENYQKLMKENQIRDINTAMYESTKLLQAAGRKPRYSSIIIDEGQDFSDNAYRLIRALAGEEHPNDIFIVGDSHQRIYRNHPTLSKCGINVRGRSSILKINYRTTEEIRKHAFALLNGISFDDLDEGLDIGDKCQSLTHGEKPIIKNFSNANDEFDFILSEVKKLKNNGVALTDICVVARTKKLVDDYIALFTGAGIRSYAIKRNKVDDRCFDGLRVATMHRVKGLEFEYVFVAAVNNRIIPLPSAINKTDVVSEAESITSEKCLLYVAMTRAQKGVYITSYGKKSDFLKP
;
A
#
# COMPACT_ATOMS: atom_id res chain seq x y z
N ASP A 1 38.16 -10.38 15.44
CA ASP A 1 37.73 -9.10 16.04
C ASP A 1 38.05 -7.92 15.12
N ASP A 2 39.30 -7.85 14.61
CA ASP A 2 39.73 -6.75 13.76
C ASP A 2 38.85 -6.57 12.50
N GLU A 3 38.38 -7.67 11.94
CA GLU A 3 37.48 -7.64 10.78
C GLU A 3 36.06 -7.17 11.16
N LEU A 4 35.55 -7.59 12.32
CA LEU A 4 34.25 -7.13 12.80
C LEU A 4 34.25 -5.64 13.17
N LEU A 5 35.36 -5.15 13.73
CA LEU A 5 35.56 -3.73 14.00
C LEU A 5 35.59 -2.90 12.71
N LYS A 6 36.23 -3.40 11.66
CA LYS A 6 36.25 -2.76 10.34
C LYS A 6 34.88 -2.72 9.68
N LEU A 7 34.03 -3.67 9.98
CA LEU A 7 32.62 -3.70 9.52
C LEU A 7 31.68 -2.77 10.32
N GLY A 8 32.24 -2.00 11.28
CA GLY A 8 31.49 -1.05 12.08
C GLY A 8 30.82 -1.63 13.34
N VAL A 9 31.16 -2.85 13.73
CA VAL A 9 30.66 -3.45 14.98
C VAL A 9 31.38 -2.77 16.16
N PRO A 10 30.67 -2.16 17.11
CA PRO A 10 31.26 -1.57 18.30
C PRO A 10 31.98 -2.63 19.15
N GLU A 11 33.12 -2.25 19.76
CA GLU A 11 33.92 -3.16 20.60
C GLU A 11 33.07 -3.81 21.72
N ALA A 12 32.17 -3.04 22.32
CA ALA A 12 31.22 -3.53 23.35
C ALA A 12 30.27 -4.61 22.86
N GLN A 13 30.03 -4.73 21.55
CA GLN A 13 29.11 -5.68 20.93
C GLN A 13 29.81 -6.88 20.28
N LEU A 14 31.13 -6.96 20.26
CA LEU A 14 31.86 -8.09 19.66
C LEU A 14 31.46 -9.44 20.27
N ALA A 15 31.33 -9.49 21.60
CA ALA A 15 30.87 -10.71 22.29
C ALA A 15 29.44 -11.11 21.91
N PHE A 16 28.59 -10.14 21.71
CA PHE A 16 27.20 -10.36 21.28
C PHE A 16 27.15 -10.92 19.85
N VAL A 17 27.87 -10.31 18.90
CA VAL A 17 27.93 -10.78 17.50
C VAL A 17 28.52 -12.19 17.41
N ARG A 18 29.50 -12.52 18.21
CA ARG A 18 30.09 -13.87 18.27
C ARG A 18 29.16 -14.95 18.84
N SER A 19 28.13 -14.55 19.57
CA SER A 19 27.14 -15.50 20.10
C SER A 19 26.18 -16.02 19.02
N PHE A 20 26.15 -15.45 17.83
CA PHE A 20 25.29 -15.90 16.74
C PHE A 20 25.78 -17.22 16.17
N VAL A 21 24.96 -18.26 16.30
CA VAL A 21 25.27 -19.61 15.80
C VAL A 21 24.49 -19.90 14.51
N ARG A 22 23.33 -19.29 14.37
CA ARG A 22 22.44 -19.45 13.20
C ARG A 22 22.11 -18.08 12.58
N LYS A 23 21.74 -18.08 11.31
CA LYS A 23 21.32 -16.85 10.62
C LYS A 23 20.16 -16.15 11.30
N GLU A 24 19.23 -16.92 11.88
CA GLU A 24 18.09 -16.38 12.63
C GLU A 24 18.53 -15.58 13.87
N ASP A 25 19.60 -15.98 14.55
CA ASP A 25 20.12 -15.27 15.71
C ASP A 25 20.62 -13.88 15.31
N PHE A 26 21.28 -13.77 14.16
CA PHE A 26 21.71 -12.51 13.56
C PHE A 26 20.52 -11.63 13.13
N TYR A 27 19.57 -12.18 12.38
CA TYR A 27 18.41 -11.40 11.89
C TYR A 27 17.52 -10.88 13.01
N ASN A 28 17.46 -11.57 14.15
CA ASN A 28 16.74 -11.12 15.34
C ASN A 28 17.46 -9.98 16.08
N ALA A 29 18.72 -9.73 15.79
CA ALA A 29 19.56 -8.71 16.44
C ALA A 29 19.56 -7.35 15.72
N GLU A 30 18.78 -7.15 14.66
CA GLU A 30 18.74 -5.91 13.86
C GLU A 30 18.58 -4.65 14.72
N SER A 31 17.65 -4.67 15.69
CA SER A 31 17.38 -3.52 16.55
C SER A 31 18.42 -3.30 17.66
N ALA A 32 19.29 -4.27 17.89
CA ALA A 32 20.31 -4.24 18.94
C ALA A 32 21.70 -3.81 18.44
N MET A 33 21.84 -3.56 17.13
CA MET A 33 23.13 -3.23 16.50
C MET A 33 23.05 -1.89 15.75
N PRO A 34 24.19 -1.17 15.59
CA PRO A 34 24.26 -0.04 14.68
C PRO A 34 23.87 -0.46 13.26
N HIS A 35 23.13 0.39 12.56
CA HIS A 35 22.58 0.08 11.23
C HIS A 35 23.67 -0.31 10.23
N ASP A 36 24.79 0.42 10.22
CA ASP A 36 25.89 0.17 9.28
C ASP A 36 26.55 -1.19 9.56
N ALA A 37 26.80 -1.50 10.85
CA ALA A 37 27.33 -2.81 11.24
C ALA A 37 26.40 -3.97 10.87
N TYR A 38 25.09 -3.78 11.06
CA TYR A 38 24.09 -4.78 10.67
C TYR A 38 24.05 -4.96 9.15
N GLU A 39 24.11 -3.88 8.37
CA GLU A 39 24.12 -3.94 6.90
C GLU A 39 25.34 -4.70 6.38
N HIS A 40 26.55 -4.39 6.87
CA HIS A 40 27.76 -5.07 6.46
C HIS A 40 27.78 -6.56 6.85
N LEU A 41 27.32 -6.88 8.05
CA LEU A 41 27.19 -8.27 8.48
C LEU A 41 26.10 -9.03 7.72
N SER A 42 25.07 -8.35 7.25
CA SER A 42 24.02 -8.98 6.43
C SER A 42 24.56 -9.48 5.10
N TRP A 43 25.53 -8.79 4.50
CA TRP A 43 26.18 -9.25 3.27
C TRP A 43 26.98 -10.53 3.50
N LEU A 44 27.68 -10.63 4.63
CA LEU A 44 28.36 -11.87 5.02
C LEU A 44 27.37 -13.02 5.26
N ALA A 45 26.25 -12.73 5.94
CA ALA A 45 25.18 -13.71 6.17
C ALA A 45 24.52 -14.19 4.87
N GLU A 46 24.49 -13.36 3.82
CA GLU A 46 24.00 -13.68 2.47
C GLU A 46 25.06 -14.44 1.61
N GLY A 47 26.29 -14.62 2.14
CA GLY A 47 27.33 -15.42 1.51
C GLY A 47 28.34 -14.65 0.68
N PHE A 48 28.40 -13.31 0.81
CA PHE A 48 29.47 -12.53 0.20
C PHE A 48 30.81 -12.82 0.90
N PRO A 49 31.94 -12.92 0.16
CA PRO A 49 33.27 -13.10 0.77
C PRO A 49 33.64 -11.93 1.67
N MET A 50 34.29 -12.21 2.80
CA MET A 50 34.75 -11.19 3.75
C MET A 50 35.63 -10.11 3.10
N GLU A 51 36.48 -10.51 2.17
CA GLU A 51 37.41 -9.62 1.46
C GLU A 51 36.62 -8.59 0.62
N GLU A 52 35.58 -9.02 -0.09
CA GLU A 52 34.73 -8.17 -0.92
C GLU A 52 33.90 -7.18 -0.07
N VAL A 53 33.42 -7.61 1.09
CA VAL A 53 32.68 -6.73 2.02
C VAL A 53 33.65 -5.71 2.65
N LEU A 54 34.85 -6.10 3.05
CA LEU A 54 35.84 -5.19 3.60
C LEU A 54 36.38 -4.17 2.57
N GLU A 55 36.49 -4.56 1.31
CA GLU A 55 36.85 -3.66 0.21
C GLU A 55 35.77 -2.56 0.04
N LEU A 56 34.50 -2.93 0.02
CA LEU A 56 33.38 -2.01 -0.04
C LEU A 56 33.35 -1.05 1.16
N VAL A 57 33.57 -1.54 2.39
CA VAL A 57 33.62 -0.72 3.60
C VAL A 57 34.81 0.23 3.60
N SER A 58 35.97 -0.21 3.09
CA SER A 58 37.19 0.63 3.00
C SER A 58 37.01 1.77 1.97
N GLU A 59 36.32 1.52 0.88
CA GLU A 59 35.92 2.54 -0.09
C GLU A 59 34.95 3.56 0.53
N GLU A 60 34.05 3.13 1.39
CA GLU A 60 33.12 4.00 2.12
C GLU A 60 33.86 4.94 3.11
N GLN A 61 34.88 4.46 3.80
CA GLN A 61 35.65 5.24 4.79
C GLN A 61 36.64 6.23 4.18
N ASN A 62 37.19 5.93 3.00
CA ASN A 62 38.17 6.80 2.33
C ASN A 62 37.55 8.04 1.65
N THR A 63 36.24 8.11 1.55
CA THR A 63 35.53 9.17 0.85
C THR A 63 34.92 10.25 1.76
N ALA A 64 35.20 10.22 3.07
CA ALA A 64 34.65 11.17 4.06
C ALA A 64 35.46 12.50 4.19
N SER A 65 36.12 12.98 3.16
CA SER A 65 36.87 14.26 3.23
C SER A 65 36.46 15.26 2.17
N SER A 66 36.06 16.43 2.65
CA SER A 66 35.79 17.73 2.03
C SER A 66 34.41 17.98 1.39
N VAL A 67 33.63 18.84 2.09
CA VAL A 67 32.25 19.26 1.74
C VAL A 67 32.20 20.51 0.81
N GLU A 68 33.26 20.91 0.13
CA GLU A 68 33.28 22.16 -0.63
C GLU A 68 33.17 22.03 -2.16
N ASP A 69 33.16 20.81 -2.71
CA ASP A 69 32.98 20.61 -4.16
C ASP A 69 31.79 19.69 -4.46
N LEU A 70 30.71 20.28 -4.97
CA LEU A 70 29.45 19.56 -5.26
C LEU A 70 29.62 18.51 -6.37
N SER A 71 30.56 18.73 -7.31
CA SER A 71 30.86 17.78 -8.39
C SER A 71 31.67 16.59 -7.88
N ALA A 72 32.59 16.79 -6.94
CA ALA A 72 33.34 15.72 -6.30
C ALA A 72 32.47 14.92 -5.31
N ALA A 73 31.47 15.56 -4.69
CA ALA A 73 30.50 14.88 -3.80
C ALA A 73 29.55 13.95 -4.56
N LEU A 74 29.34 14.12 -5.85
CA LEU A 74 28.52 13.23 -6.68
C LEU A 74 29.25 11.92 -7.06
N ASP A 75 30.58 11.92 -7.05
CA ASP A 75 31.40 10.74 -7.39
C ASP A 75 31.76 9.87 -6.16
N VAL A 76 31.31 10.25 -4.97
CA VAL A 76 31.54 9.49 -3.74
C VAL A 76 30.65 8.25 -3.69
N PRO A 77 31.17 7.03 -3.37
CA PRO A 77 30.38 5.79 -3.32
C PRO A 77 29.11 5.85 -2.45
N ILE A 78 29.13 6.56 -1.34
CA ILE A 78 27.95 6.84 -0.51
C ILE A 78 26.90 7.69 -1.24
N THR A 79 27.34 8.69 -2.00
CA THR A 79 26.47 9.51 -2.85
C THR A 79 25.95 8.69 -4.01
N LEU A 80 26.75 7.81 -4.60
CA LEU A 80 26.35 6.85 -5.63
C LEU A 80 25.37 5.79 -5.12
N LYS A 81 25.39 5.44 -3.83
CA LYS A 81 24.35 4.60 -3.19
C LYS A 81 23.06 5.38 -2.89
N SER A 82 23.17 6.67 -2.65
CA SER A 82 22.04 7.57 -2.38
C SER A 82 21.48 8.21 -3.66
N PHE A 83 22.33 8.42 -4.67
CA PHE A 83 22.02 8.93 -6.00
C PHE A 83 22.51 7.90 -7.00
N VAL A 84 21.58 7.27 -7.69
CA VAL A 84 21.97 6.47 -8.85
C VAL A 84 22.44 7.43 -9.91
N VAL A 85 23.73 7.40 -10.19
CA VAL A 85 24.25 7.95 -11.44
C VAL A 85 23.67 7.06 -12.53
N VAL A 86 22.63 7.56 -13.21
CA VAL A 86 22.26 7.08 -14.52
C VAL A 86 23.52 7.28 -15.37
N GLU A 87 23.90 6.33 -16.21
CA GLU A 87 25.07 6.48 -17.07
C GLU A 87 24.87 7.71 -17.98
N GLY A 88 25.17 8.89 -17.42
CA GLY A 88 25.07 10.21 -18.01
C GLY A 88 23.80 10.99 -17.65
N GLU A 89 23.99 12.23 -17.28
CA GLU A 89 22.97 13.26 -17.06
C GLU A 89 22.01 13.39 -18.24
N ASP A 90 22.49 13.06 -19.44
CA ASP A 90 21.73 13.08 -20.68
C ASP A 90 20.68 11.98 -20.77
N GLU A 91 20.93 10.79 -20.20
CA GLU A 91 19.94 9.70 -20.16
C GLU A 91 18.81 10.04 -19.17
N LEU A 92 19.16 10.59 -18.01
CA LEU A 92 18.17 11.08 -17.05
C LEU A 92 17.34 12.22 -17.64
N ARG A 93 17.96 13.19 -18.31
CA ARG A 93 17.26 14.28 -18.98
C ARG A 93 16.37 13.81 -20.12
N ARG A 94 16.82 12.82 -20.92
CA ARG A 94 15.98 12.19 -21.96
C ARG A 94 14.77 11.52 -21.36
N ILE A 95 14.96 10.74 -20.29
CA ILE A 95 13.87 10.06 -19.59
C ILE A 95 12.91 11.10 -18.99
N MET A 96 13.41 12.17 -18.36
CA MET A 96 12.59 13.24 -17.79
C MET A 96 11.80 14.03 -18.85
N ALA A 97 12.25 14.08 -20.09
CA ALA A 97 11.55 14.71 -21.22
C ALA A 97 10.51 13.80 -21.89
N GLU A 98 10.51 12.49 -21.56
CA GLU A 98 9.58 11.54 -22.17
C GLU A 98 8.16 11.67 -21.61
N PRO A 99 7.14 11.36 -22.41
CA PRO A 99 5.75 11.36 -21.95
C PRO A 99 5.53 10.47 -20.73
N LEU A 100 4.60 10.86 -19.86
CA LEU A 100 4.20 10.17 -18.64
C LEU A 100 4.02 8.65 -18.81
N GLU A 101 3.51 8.23 -19.97
CA GLU A 101 3.27 6.81 -20.28
C GLU A 101 4.54 5.96 -20.31
N LYS A 102 5.70 6.53 -20.68
CA LYS A 102 6.98 5.83 -20.66
C LYS A 102 7.54 5.70 -19.25
N TRP A 103 7.30 6.70 -18.39
CA TRP A 103 7.69 6.66 -16.99
C TRP A 103 7.01 5.54 -16.20
N ARG A 104 5.77 5.21 -16.55
CA ARG A 104 4.98 4.15 -15.89
C ARG A 104 5.58 2.77 -16.05
N VAL A 105 6.49 2.57 -16.97
CA VAL A 105 7.14 1.28 -17.24
C VAL A 105 8.66 1.32 -17.15
N PHE A 106 9.23 2.49 -16.87
CA PHE A 106 10.68 2.66 -16.76
C PHE A 106 11.19 2.07 -15.45
N LEU A 107 12.20 1.20 -15.57
CA LEU A 107 12.88 0.57 -14.43
C LEU A 107 14.24 1.24 -14.21
N HIS A 108 14.34 1.96 -13.10
CA HIS A 108 15.60 2.60 -12.73
C HIS A 108 16.71 1.55 -12.43
N PRO A 109 17.99 1.82 -12.71
CA PRO A 109 19.08 0.87 -12.47
C PRO A 109 19.15 0.28 -11.04
N THR A 110 18.92 1.08 -9.99
CA THR A 110 18.82 0.56 -8.61
C THR A 110 17.69 -0.43 -8.41
N GLN A 111 16.54 -0.16 -9.03
CA GLN A 111 15.38 -1.06 -8.98
C GLN A 111 15.65 -2.35 -9.75
N ARG A 112 16.48 -2.30 -10.80
CA ARG A 112 16.87 -3.47 -11.59
C ARG A 112 17.54 -4.54 -10.73
N LYS A 113 18.40 -4.14 -9.79
CA LYS A 113 19.04 -5.08 -8.84
C LYS A 113 17.99 -5.82 -8.01
N ILE A 114 16.98 -5.13 -7.49
CA ILE A 114 15.88 -5.72 -6.71
C ILE A 114 15.05 -6.68 -7.56
N VAL A 115 14.75 -6.30 -8.80
CA VAL A 115 13.97 -7.13 -9.73
C VAL A 115 14.71 -8.42 -10.10
N GLN A 116 15.99 -8.34 -10.38
CA GLN A 116 16.81 -9.48 -10.82
C GLN A 116 17.30 -10.36 -9.68
N LYS A 117 17.24 -9.88 -8.43
CA LYS A 117 17.65 -10.64 -7.26
C LYS A 117 16.82 -11.92 -7.12
N GLU A 118 17.49 -13.04 -6.92
CA GLU A 118 16.87 -14.30 -6.54
C GLU A 118 16.71 -14.35 -5.03
N TYR A 119 15.50 -14.57 -4.58
CA TYR A 119 15.18 -14.65 -3.16
C TYR A 119 14.99 -16.11 -2.76
N SER A 120 15.50 -16.51 -1.61
CA SER A 120 15.36 -17.86 -1.09
C SER A 120 13.92 -18.21 -0.63
N GLY A 121 13.02 -17.25 -0.59
CA GLY A 121 11.61 -17.36 -0.18
C GLY A 121 10.87 -16.07 -0.50
N SER A 122 9.90 -15.73 0.34
CA SER A 122 9.10 -14.51 0.19
C SER A 122 9.94 -13.27 0.42
N ALA A 123 9.72 -12.22 -0.38
CA ALA A 123 10.44 -10.95 -0.29
C ALA A 123 9.50 -9.75 -0.25
N ARG A 124 9.97 -8.65 0.32
CA ARG A 124 9.21 -7.42 0.49
C ARG A 124 9.99 -6.20 0.01
N VAL A 125 9.32 -5.28 -0.68
CA VAL A 125 9.87 -3.99 -1.08
C VAL A 125 8.95 -2.88 -0.59
N LEU A 126 9.46 -2.03 0.27
CA LEU A 126 8.78 -0.86 0.79
C LEU A 126 9.24 0.41 0.07
N GLY A 127 8.43 1.44 0.12
CA GLY A 127 8.81 2.74 -0.42
C GLY A 127 7.65 3.73 -0.34
N GLY A 128 7.96 5.01 -0.25
CA GLY A 128 6.98 6.08 -0.22
C GLY A 128 6.17 6.21 -1.52
N ALA A 129 5.22 7.14 -1.54
CA ALA A 129 4.49 7.47 -2.76
C ALA A 129 5.47 7.88 -3.88
N GLY A 130 5.23 7.41 -5.10
CA GLY A 130 6.02 7.80 -6.26
C GLY A 130 7.39 7.14 -6.43
N THR A 131 7.76 6.18 -5.57
CA THR A 131 9.07 5.49 -5.64
C THR A 131 9.13 4.36 -6.68
N GLY A 132 8.07 4.13 -7.47
CA GLY A 132 8.05 3.13 -8.54
C GLY A 132 7.80 1.69 -8.06
N LYS A 133 7.17 1.48 -6.90
CA LYS A 133 6.81 0.14 -6.39
C LYS A 133 6.10 -0.74 -7.41
N THR A 134 5.05 -0.22 -8.04
CA THR A 134 4.29 -0.94 -9.09
C THR A 134 5.17 -1.27 -10.30
N VAL A 135 6.11 -0.38 -10.66
CA VAL A 135 7.08 -0.64 -11.73
C VAL A 135 7.98 -1.81 -11.36
N VAL A 136 8.51 -1.84 -10.14
CA VAL A 136 9.31 -2.96 -9.62
C VAL A 136 8.50 -4.26 -9.64
N ALA A 137 7.23 -4.24 -9.22
CA ALA A 137 6.33 -5.39 -9.25
C ALA A 137 6.12 -5.92 -10.68
N MET A 138 5.85 -5.04 -11.65
CA MET A 138 5.65 -5.41 -13.05
C MET A 138 6.91 -6.02 -13.68
N HIS A 139 8.08 -5.40 -13.44
CA HIS A 139 9.33 -5.94 -13.96
C HIS A 139 9.76 -7.24 -13.27
N LYS A 140 9.45 -7.42 -11.96
CA LYS A 140 9.64 -8.71 -11.29
C LYS A 140 8.75 -9.79 -11.90
N ALA A 141 7.49 -9.45 -12.23
CA ALA A 141 6.59 -10.38 -12.94
C ALA A 141 7.16 -10.80 -14.29
N LYS A 142 7.63 -9.85 -15.10
CA LYS A 142 8.30 -10.12 -16.38
C LYS A 142 9.53 -11.03 -16.19
N TYR A 143 10.40 -10.67 -15.25
CA TYR A 143 11.63 -11.42 -14.96
C TYR A 143 11.35 -12.87 -14.56
N LEU A 144 10.36 -13.09 -13.70
CA LEU A 144 9.97 -14.44 -13.30
C LEU A 144 9.27 -15.19 -14.44
N ALA A 145 8.45 -14.51 -15.24
CA ALA A 145 7.78 -15.11 -16.38
C ALA A 145 8.77 -15.60 -17.46
N SER A 146 9.87 -14.87 -17.68
CA SER A 146 10.93 -15.30 -18.60
C SER A 146 11.68 -16.55 -18.13
N LYS A 147 11.62 -16.87 -16.83
CA LYS A 147 12.24 -18.05 -16.21
C LYS A 147 11.27 -19.21 -15.98
N CYS A 148 9.97 -19.01 -16.22
CA CYS A 148 8.98 -20.08 -16.04
C CYS A 148 9.20 -21.24 -17.01
N GLU A 149 9.12 -22.46 -16.51
CA GLU A 149 9.19 -23.71 -17.28
C GLU A 149 7.85 -24.44 -17.29
N GLY A 150 7.61 -25.23 -18.32
CA GLY A 150 6.43 -26.09 -18.45
C GLY A 150 5.11 -25.33 -18.25
N GLN A 151 4.30 -25.75 -17.28
CA GLN A 151 2.98 -25.20 -16.96
C GLN A 151 3.01 -24.14 -15.83
N GLN A 152 4.20 -23.68 -15.41
CA GLN A 152 4.32 -22.68 -14.36
C GLN A 152 3.62 -21.37 -14.74
N ARG A 153 2.92 -20.78 -13.77
CA ARG A 153 2.20 -19.51 -13.91
C ARG A 153 2.50 -18.59 -12.74
N ILE A 154 2.42 -17.30 -12.98
CA ILE A 154 2.62 -16.24 -12.01
C ILE A 154 1.29 -15.52 -11.80
N LEU A 155 0.95 -15.23 -10.55
CA LEU A 155 -0.15 -14.35 -10.21
C LEU A 155 0.39 -12.96 -9.89
N VAL A 156 -0.12 -11.94 -10.57
CA VAL A 156 0.03 -10.53 -10.18
C VAL A 156 -1.30 -10.07 -9.62
N THR A 157 -1.33 -9.74 -8.34
CA THR A 157 -2.56 -9.31 -7.67
C THR A 157 -2.39 -7.97 -6.99
N THR A 158 -3.49 -7.26 -6.87
CA THR A 158 -3.59 -5.95 -6.23
C THR A 158 -4.95 -5.78 -5.56
N PHE A 159 -5.14 -4.68 -4.84
CA PHE A 159 -6.35 -4.46 -4.06
C PHE A 159 -7.56 -4.00 -4.89
N THR A 160 -7.36 -3.32 -6.03
CA THR A 160 -8.48 -2.76 -6.83
C THR A 160 -8.49 -3.24 -8.27
N ALA A 161 -9.70 -3.32 -8.86
CA ALA A 161 -9.89 -3.68 -10.26
C ALA A 161 -9.21 -2.68 -11.23
N ASN A 162 -9.25 -1.38 -10.91
CA ASN A 162 -8.64 -0.33 -11.73
C ASN A 162 -7.12 -0.50 -11.81
N LEU A 163 -6.48 -0.78 -10.65
CA LEU A 163 -5.04 -0.97 -10.61
C LEU A 163 -4.64 -2.28 -11.33
N ALA A 164 -5.43 -3.35 -11.20
CA ALA A 164 -5.20 -4.58 -11.96
C ALA A 164 -5.30 -4.36 -13.48
N ALA A 165 -6.23 -3.51 -13.92
CA ALA A 165 -6.37 -3.14 -15.32
C ALA A 165 -5.18 -2.29 -15.82
N ASP A 166 -4.73 -1.32 -15.02
CA ASP A 166 -3.56 -0.48 -15.33
C ASP A 166 -2.27 -1.33 -15.40
N ILE A 167 -2.05 -2.22 -14.43
CA ILE A 167 -0.94 -3.17 -14.45
C ILE A 167 -0.98 -4.05 -15.71
N ARG A 168 -2.16 -4.54 -16.10
CA ARG A 168 -2.31 -5.37 -17.32
C ARG A 168 -1.95 -4.61 -18.58
N GLU A 169 -2.40 -3.36 -18.69
CA GLU A 169 -2.07 -2.51 -19.83
C GLU A 169 -0.56 -2.22 -19.91
N ASN A 170 0.06 -1.90 -18.78
CA ASN A 170 1.48 -1.61 -18.74
C ASN A 170 2.36 -2.85 -18.95
N LEU A 171 1.97 -4.03 -18.44
CA LEU A 171 2.66 -5.29 -18.72
C LEU A 171 2.62 -5.66 -20.21
N ARG A 172 1.54 -5.33 -20.93
CA ARG A 172 1.47 -5.49 -22.39
C ARG A 172 2.51 -4.67 -23.15
N LYS A 173 2.97 -3.55 -22.58
CA LYS A 173 4.00 -2.69 -23.21
C LYS A 173 5.42 -3.23 -23.02
N ILE A 174 5.65 -4.02 -21.96
CA ILE A 174 7.00 -4.48 -21.60
C ILE A 174 7.24 -5.98 -21.79
N CYS A 175 6.19 -6.80 -21.83
CA CYS A 175 6.29 -8.26 -21.93
C CYS A 175 6.05 -8.75 -23.35
N THR A 176 6.69 -9.87 -23.69
CA THR A 176 6.37 -10.65 -24.89
C THR A 176 5.02 -11.36 -24.72
N LEU A 177 4.44 -11.83 -25.83
CA LEU A 177 3.19 -12.61 -25.79
C LEU A 177 3.33 -13.91 -24.99
N GLU A 178 4.50 -14.53 -25.02
CA GLU A 178 4.77 -15.75 -24.27
C GLU A 178 4.82 -15.46 -22.76
N GLU A 179 5.54 -14.42 -22.34
CA GLU A 179 5.57 -13.97 -20.94
C GLU A 179 4.16 -13.63 -20.43
N LEU A 180 3.36 -12.91 -21.24
CA LEU A 180 1.99 -12.55 -20.86
C LEU A 180 1.07 -13.76 -20.68
N ARG A 181 1.25 -14.83 -21.43
CA ARG A 181 0.48 -16.08 -21.26
C ARG A 181 0.75 -16.75 -19.91
N ARG A 182 1.91 -16.52 -19.32
CA ARG A 182 2.31 -17.06 -18.02
C ARG A 182 1.86 -16.21 -16.84
N ILE A 183 1.48 -14.95 -17.08
CA ILE A 183 1.09 -14.00 -16.03
C ILE A 183 -0.44 -13.89 -15.98
N GLU A 184 -1.01 -14.28 -14.86
CA GLU A 184 -2.41 -13.98 -14.52
C GLU A 184 -2.47 -12.66 -13.73
N ILE A 185 -3.28 -11.70 -14.20
CA ILE A 185 -3.39 -10.39 -13.58
C ILE A 185 -4.83 -10.19 -13.14
N THR A 186 -5.05 -10.12 -11.83
CA THR A 186 -6.40 -9.92 -11.26
C THR A 186 -6.32 -9.29 -9.88
N HIS A 187 -7.39 -8.63 -9.43
CA HIS A 187 -7.52 -8.26 -8.02
C HIS A 187 -8.06 -9.46 -7.23
N LEU A 188 -7.63 -9.55 -5.95
CA LEU A 188 -7.82 -10.76 -5.16
C LEU A 188 -9.30 -11.15 -5.00
N ASP A 189 -10.20 -10.17 -4.82
CA ASP A 189 -11.64 -10.43 -4.70
C ASP A 189 -12.23 -11.12 -5.94
N ALA A 190 -11.80 -10.73 -7.15
CA ALA A 190 -12.25 -11.38 -8.38
C ALA A 190 -11.72 -12.81 -8.47
N TRP A 191 -10.47 -13.02 -8.06
CA TRP A 191 -9.89 -14.35 -7.99
C TRP A 191 -10.70 -15.26 -7.04
N VAL A 192 -11.02 -14.78 -5.84
CA VAL A 192 -11.83 -15.51 -4.85
C VAL A 192 -13.21 -15.86 -5.40
N ASN A 193 -13.88 -14.89 -6.04
CA ASN A 193 -15.21 -15.11 -6.63
C ASN A 193 -15.18 -16.20 -7.72
N GLN A 194 -14.19 -16.15 -8.60
CA GLN A 194 -14.01 -17.15 -9.65
C GLN A 194 -13.72 -18.54 -9.05
N PHE A 195 -12.78 -18.61 -8.11
CA PHE A 195 -12.37 -19.87 -7.47
C PHE A 195 -13.52 -20.55 -6.73
N LEU A 196 -14.32 -19.80 -5.96
CA LEU A 196 -15.47 -20.35 -5.26
C LEU A 196 -16.55 -20.86 -6.23
N ARG A 197 -16.80 -20.16 -7.33
CA ARG A 197 -17.73 -20.62 -8.38
C ARG A 197 -17.24 -21.92 -9.02
N GLU A 198 -15.96 -22.00 -9.38
CA GLU A 198 -15.33 -23.21 -9.93
C GLU A 198 -15.39 -24.39 -8.93
N SER A 199 -15.39 -24.07 -7.62
CA SER A 199 -15.51 -25.04 -6.52
C SER A 199 -16.96 -25.42 -6.18
N GLY A 200 -17.95 -24.96 -6.95
CA GLY A 200 -19.38 -25.30 -6.77
C GLY A 200 -20.12 -24.45 -5.73
N PHE A 201 -19.56 -23.32 -5.30
CA PHE A 201 -20.24 -22.39 -4.39
C PHE A 201 -21.28 -21.55 -5.15
N SER A 202 -22.53 -21.58 -4.68
CA SER A 202 -23.63 -20.79 -5.25
C SER A 202 -23.76 -19.38 -4.64
N ALA A 203 -23.15 -19.15 -3.46
CA ALA A 203 -23.25 -17.87 -2.76
C ALA A 203 -22.51 -16.75 -3.49
N GLN A 204 -23.10 -15.56 -3.54
CA GLN A 204 -22.48 -14.37 -4.10
C GLN A 204 -21.60 -13.66 -3.04
N ILE A 205 -20.52 -13.02 -3.48
CA ILE A 205 -19.73 -12.15 -2.59
C ILE A 205 -20.46 -10.82 -2.48
N GLY A 206 -20.87 -10.48 -1.25
CA GLY A 206 -21.47 -9.20 -0.90
C GLY A 206 -20.42 -8.21 -0.42
N TYR A 207 -20.62 -6.94 -0.76
CA TYR A 207 -19.86 -5.80 -0.27
C TYR A 207 -20.73 -4.94 0.65
N ASP A 208 -20.22 -3.83 1.16
CA ASP A 208 -20.87 -3.01 2.18
C ASP A 208 -22.36 -2.78 1.93
N ASP A 209 -22.76 -2.44 0.69
CA ASP A 209 -24.17 -2.19 0.33
C ASP A 209 -25.10 -3.39 0.61
N ALA A 210 -24.58 -4.62 0.48
CA ALA A 210 -25.35 -5.85 0.73
C ALA A 210 -25.08 -6.43 2.14
N ILE A 211 -23.92 -6.14 2.72
CA ILE A 211 -23.47 -6.72 3.99
C ILE A 211 -23.94 -5.88 5.19
N ASP A 212 -23.96 -4.55 5.10
CA ASP A 212 -24.35 -3.68 6.21
C ASP A 212 -25.80 -3.91 6.68
N PRO A 213 -26.78 -4.07 5.81
CA PRO A 213 -28.15 -4.41 6.23
C PRO A 213 -28.25 -5.75 6.97
N LEU A 214 -27.38 -6.72 6.63
CA LEU A 214 -27.36 -8.01 7.34
C LEU A 214 -26.80 -7.86 8.76
N TRP A 215 -25.78 -7.01 8.96
CA TRP A 215 -25.26 -6.69 10.28
C TRP A 215 -26.31 -5.99 11.14
N GLU A 216 -26.97 -4.96 10.62
CA GLU A 216 -28.02 -4.23 11.32
C GLU A 216 -29.12 -5.18 11.77
N ARG A 217 -29.57 -6.07 10.87
CA ARG A 217 -30.59 -7.07 11.18
C ARG A 217 -30.11 -8.11 12.21
N ALA A 218 -28.85 -8.55 12.12
CA ALA A 218 -28.29 -9.52 13.07
C ALA A 218 -28.22 -8.95 14.49
N ILE A 219 -27.88 -7.66 14.62
CA ILE A 219 -27.87 -6.92 15.90
C ILE A 219 -29.27 -6.83 16.47
N LEU A 220 -30.26 -6.44 15.68
CA LEU A 220 -31.66 -6.38 16.09
C LEU A 220 -32.19 -7.73 16.57
N LEU A 221 -31.91 -8.81 15.84
CA LEU A 221 -32.34 -10.15 16.20
C LEU A 221 -31.67 -10.69 17.47
N ALA A 222 -30.47 -10.23 17.79
CA ALA A 222 -29.76 -10.64 18.99
C ALA A 222 -30.37 -10.08 20.27
N ASN A 223 -31.17 -9.00 20.15
CA ASN A 223 -31.87 -8.33 21.26
C ASN A 223 -30.97 -8.15 22.49
N ASN A 224 -29.77 -7.56 22.27
CA ASN A 224 -28.83 -7.30 23.35
C ASN A 224 -28.70 -5.79 23.58
N ASP A 225 -28.47 -5.40 24.85
CA ASP A 225 -28.33 -3.99 25.27
C ASP A 225 -26.89 -3.49 25.21
N LEU A 226 -26.03 -4.13 24.39
CA LEU A 226 -24.64 -3.70 24.27
C LEU A 226 -24.53 -2.41 23.45
N PRO A 227 -23.82 -1.39 23.94
CA PRO A 227 -23.70 -0.07 23.31
C PRO A 227 -22.66 -0.07 22.18
N PHE A 228 -22.72 -1.07 21.27
CA PHE A 228 -21.75 -1.18 20.18
C PHE A 228 -22.43 -0.91 18.83
N GLU A 229 -21.75 -0.13 18.02
CA GLU A 229 -22.16 0.14 16.63
C GLU A 229 -21.83 -1.04 15.70
N VAL A 230 -22.42 -1.04 14.51
CA VAL A 230 -22.18 -2.03 13.46
C VAL A 230 -20.68 -2.20 13.17
N SER A 231 -19.93 -1.11 13.14
CA SER A 231 -18.48 -1.10 12.90
C SER A 231 -17.71 -1.96 13.90
N PHE A 232 -18.11 -1.96 15.18
CA PHE A 232 -17.50 -2.80 16.21
C PHE A 232 -17.66 -4.30 15.89
N TYR A 233 -18.88 -4.74 15.54
CA TYR A 233 -19.17 -6.14 15.22
C TYR A 233 -18.45 -6.59 13.95
N LYS A 234 -18.39 -5.75 12.91
CA LYS A 234 -17.65 -6.03 11.68
C LYS A 234 -16.16 -6.21 11.95
N GLU A 235 -15.55 -5.33 12.74
CA GLU A 235 -14.14 -5.42 13.10
C GLU A 235 -13.86 -6.64 14.00
N GLU A 236 -14.71 -6.92 14.98
CA GLU A 236 -14.58 -8.08 15.87
C GLU A 236 -14.69 -9.40 15.09
N TRP A 237 -15.63 -9.46 14.14
CA TRP A 237 -15.77 -10.58 13.21
C TRP A 237 -14.50 -10.79 12.40
N ASN A 238 -14.01 -9.75 11.73
CA ASN A 238 -12.88 -9.86 10.82
C ASN A 238 -11.55 -10.10 11.55
N ARG A 239 -11.27 -9.32 12.60
CA ARG A 239 -9.96 -9.31 13.30
C ARG A 239 -9.83 -10.37 14.39
N VAL A 240 -10.94 -10.88 14.93
CA VAL A 240 -10.92 -11.85 16.02
C VAL A 240 -11.50 -13.19 15.58
N VAL A 241 -12.74 -13.22 15.06
CA VAL A 241 -13.42 -14.47 14.73
C VAL A 241 -12.78 -15.14 13.51
N ILE A 242 -12.77 -14.47 12.38
CA ILE A 242 -12.23 -15.05 11.13
C ILE A 242 -10.71 -15.17 11.19
N ALA A 243 -10.02 -14.13 11.66
CA ALA A 243 -8.56 -14.12 11.71
C ALA A 243 -7.97 -15.23 12.61
N GLN A 244 -8.68 -15.68 13.64
CA GLN A 244 -8.23 -16.74 14.54
C GLN A 244 -9.02 -18.05 14.38
N GLU A 245 -9.84 -18.18 13.33
CA GLU A 245 -10.70 -19.34 13.08
C GLU A 245 -11.62 -19.68 14.29
N ALA A 246 -12.04 -18.64 15.01
CA ALA A 246 -12.86 -18.77 16.21
C ALA A 246 -14.36 -18.84 15.86
N LEU A 247 -14.73 -19.77 14.98
CA LEU A 247 -16.07 -19.92 14.39
C LEU A 247 -17.08 -20.63 15.30
N THR A 248 -16.75 -20.85 16.57
CA THR A 248 -17.67 -21.34 17.59
C THR A 248 -17.58 -20.49 18.85
N ILE A 249 -18.63 -20.51 19.67
CA ILE A 249 -18.67 -19.72 20.91
C ILE A 249 -17.51 -20.07 21.84
N GLU A 250 -17.15 -21.37 21.95
CA GLU A 250 -16.07 -21.85 22.82
C GLU A 250 -14.72 -21.29 22.36
N LYS A 251 -14.47 -21.25 21.04
CA LYS A 251 -13.26 -20.69 20.45
C LYS A 251 -13.24 -19.17 20.62
N TYR A 252 -14.36 -18.49 20.32
CA TYR A 252 -14.44 -17.03 20.41
C TYR A 252 -14.24 -16.52 21.84
N VAL A 253 -14.81 -17.18 22.84
CA VAL A 253 -14.62 -16.80 24.24
C VAL A 253 -13.16 -16.89 24.68
N LYS A 254 -12.37 -17.79 24.08
CA LYS A 254 -10.93 -17.97 24.34
C LYS A 254 -10.03 -17.15 23.41
N ALA A 255 -10.55 -16.58 22.32
CA ALA A 255 -9.77 -15.85 21.33
C ALA A 255 -9.09 -14.62 21.94
N THR A 256 -7.87 -14.35 21.51
CA THR A 256 -7.12 -13.16 21.92
C THR A 256 -7.66 -11.93 21.20
N ARG A 257 -7.59 -10.76 21.85
CA ARG A 257 -8.10 -9.50 21.30
C ARG A 257 -7.01 -8.43 21.30
N ASN A 258 -5.82 -8.82 20.82
CA ASN A 258 -4.69 -7.91 20.70
C ASN A 258 -5.02 -6.75 19.74
N GLY A 259 -4.66 -5.53 20.12
CA GLY A 259 -4.95 -4.32 19.33
C GLY A 259 -6.42 -3.88 19.37
N ARG A 260 -7.28 -4.49 20.21
CA ARG A 260 -8.67 -4.05 20.43
C ARG A 260 -8.76 -3.29 21.75
N GLY A 261 -9.10 -2.01 21.72
CA GLY A 261 -9.12 -1.13 22.89
C GLY A 261 -10.24 -1.48 23.91
N THR A 262 -11.38 -2.00 23.44
CA THR A 262 -12.51 -2.35 24.31
C THR A 262 -12.30 -3.68 25.01
N ARG A 263 -12.29 -3.69 26.33
CA ARG A 263 -12.25 -4.94 27.13
C ARG A 263 -13.61 -5.62 27.14
N LEU A 264 -13.64 -6.93 26.85
CA LEU A 264 -14.83 -7.76 26.88
C LEU A 264 -14.67 -8.87 27.92
N ASP A 265 -15.56 -8.90 28.89
CA ASP A 265 -15.73 -10.05 29.77
C ASP A 265 -16.44 -11.21 29.06
N ARG A 266 -16.48 -12.38 29.70
CA ARG A 266 -17.09 -13.59 29.15
C ARG A 266 -18.58 -13.39 28.84
N LYS A 267 -19.32 -12.65 29.67
CA LYS A 267 -20.76 -12.40 29.49
C LYS A 267 -21.01 -11.59 28.24
N LYS A 268 -20.26 -10.51 28.05
CA LYS A 268 -20.35 -9.66 26.84
C LYS A 268 -19.98 -10.46 25.58
N ARG A 269 -18.95 -11.29 25.62
CA ARG A 269 -18.59 -12.15 24.48
C ARG A 269 -19.72 -13.10 24.09
N ILE A 270 -20.42 -13.69 25.06
CA ILE A 270 -21.57 -14.56 24.79
C ILE A 270 -22.71 -13.75 24.13
N GLN A 271 -22.96 -12.53 24.58
CA GLN A 271 -23.96 -11.65 23.98
C GLN A 271 -23.59 -11.23 22.55
N ILE A 272 -22.32 -10.91 22.31
CA ILE A 272 -21.80 -10.58 20.98
C ILE A 272 -21.92 -11.80 20.06
N TRP A 273 -21.63 -13.01 20.58
CA TRP A 273 -21.72 -14.24 19.78
C TRP A 273 -23.09 -14.47 19.19
N LYS A 274 -24.17 -14.11 19.89
CA LYS A 274 -25.53 -14.18 19.35
C LYS A 274 -25.72 -13.33 18.07
N VAL A 275 -25.06 -12.18 18.01
CA VAL A 275 -25.04 -11.37 16.79
C VAL A 275 -24.34 -12.10 15.65
N PHE A 276 -23.21 -12.75 15.94
CA PHE A 276 -22.46 -13.52 14.95
C PHE A 276 -23.22 -14.76 14.45
N GLU A 277 -23.92 -15.46 15.32
CA GLU A 277 -24.82 -16.57 14.92
C GLU A 277 -25.93 -16.08 13.97
N ASN A 278 -26.58 -14.98 14.32
CA ASN A 278 -27.61 -14.38 13.46
C ASN A 278 -27.00 -13.92 12.11
N TYR A 279 -25.85 -13.31 12.13
CA TYR A 279 -25.16 -12.84 10.92
C TYR A 279 -24.81 -14.03 9.99
N GLN A 280 -24.24 -15.11 10.53
CA GLN A 280 -23.95 -16.33 9.77
C GLN A 280 -25.23 -16.93 9.16
N LYS A 281 -26.33 -16.98 9.93
CA LYS A 281 -27.64 -17.47 9.48
C LYS A 281 -28.16 -16.61 8.34
N LEU A 282 -28.15 -15.28 8.49
CA LEU A 282 -28.59 -14.34 7.46
C LEU A 282 -27.77 -14.43 6.19
N MET A 283 -26.43 -14.54 6.29
CA MET A 283 -25.56 -14.77 5.12
C MET A 283 -25.96 -16.04 4.37
N LYS A 284 -26.23 -17.12 5.10
CA LYS A 284 -26.64 -18.41 4.51
C LYS A 284 -28.00 -18.30 3.84
N GLU A 285 -29.00 -17.71 4.50
CA GLU A 285 -30.38 -17.54 3.99
C GLU A 285 -30.40 -16.66 2.71
N ASN A 286 -29.59 -15.62 2.66
CA ASN A 286 -29.51 -14.72 1.51
C ASN A 286 -28.51 -15.21 0.42
N GLN A 287 -27.85 -16.35 0.63
CA GLN A 287 -26.82 -16.88 -0.27
C GLN A 287 -25.71 -15.86 -0.56
N ILE A 288 -25.31 -15.10 0.45
CA ILE A 288 -24.25 -14.08 0.39
C ILE A 288 -23.10 -14.49 1.33
N ARG A 289 -21.88 -14.12 0.95
CA ARG A 289 -20.69 -14.17 1.80
C ARG A 289 -20.02 -12.80 1.81
N ASP A 290 -19.56 -12.35 2.97
CA ASP A 290 -18.60 -11.25 3.00
C ASP A 290 -17.24 -11.71 2.47
N ILE A 291 -16.43 -10.78 1.98
CA ILE A 291 -15.17 -11.08 1.30
C ILE A 291 -14.14 -11.79 2.23
N ASN A 292 -14.09 -11.45 3.52
CA ASN A 292 -13.15 -12.08 4.45
C ASN A 292 -13.55 -13.54 4.74
N THR A 293 -14.83 -13.81 4.91
CA THR A 293 -15.37 -15.17 5.02
C THR A 293 -15.10 -15.97 3.75
N ALA A 294 -15.31 -15.38 2.57
CA ALA A 294 -15.02 -16.00 1.29
C ALA A 294 -13.54 -16.34 1.10
N MET A 295 -12.62 -15.46 1.51
CA MET A 295 -11.17 -15.71 1.51
C MET A 295 -10.79 -16.85 2.47
N TYR A 296 -11.41 -16.88 3.65
CA TYR A 296 -11.21 -17.96 4.60
C TYR A 296 -11.68 -19.32 4.05
N GLU A 297 -12.90 -19.39 3.50
CA GLU A 297 -13.45 -20.59 2.88
C GLU A 297 -12.55 -21.06 1.72
N SER A 298 -12.09 -20.15 0.87
CA SER A 298 -11.14 -20.45 -0.21
C SER A 298 -9.82 -21.03 0.29
N THR A 299 -9.29 -20.47 1.39
CA THR A 299 -8.06 -20.97 2.03
C THR A 299 -8.24 -22.40 2.52
N LYS A 300 -9.38 -22.71 3.14
CA LYS A 300 -9.69 -24.07 3.62
C LYS A 300 -9.82 -25.08 2.49
N LEU A 301 -10.45 -24.71 1.40
CA LEU A 301 -10.56 -25.55 0.21
C LEU A 301 -9.19 -25.88 -0.39
N LEU A 302 -8.31 -24.87 -0.53
CA LEU A 302 -6.95 -25.07 -1.02
C LEU A 302 -6.13 -25.98 -0.10
N GLN A 303 -6.24 -25.80 1.22
CA GLN A 303 -5.56 -26.64 2.19
C GLN A 303 -6.05 -28.10 2.16
N ALA A 304 -7.35 -28.31 1.99
CA ALA A 304 -7.93 -29.65 1.86
C ALA A 304 -7.51 -30.35 0.56
N ALA A 305 -7.26 -29.61 -0.52
CA ALA A 305 -6.78 -30.12 -1.79
C ALA A 305 -5.28 -30.51 -1.81
N GLY A 306 -4.56 -30.34 -0.67
CA GLY A 306 -3.19 -30.83 -0.51
C GLY A 306 -2.10 -29.83 -0.91
N ARG A 307 -2.14 -28.60 -0.43
CA ARG A 307 -1.06 -27.57 -0.46
C ARG A 307 -0.14 -27.52 -1.70
N LYS A 308 -0.61 -28.01 -2.85
CA LYS A 308 0.13 -27.87 -4.10
C LYS A 308 0.09 -26.39 -4.55
N PRO A 309 1.23 -25.81 -4.94
CA PRO A 309 1.25 -24.42 -5.41
C PRO A 309 0.40 -24.30 -6.67
N ARG A 310 -0.52 -23.33 -6.69
CA ARG A 310 -1.31 -23.00 -7.89
C ARG A 310 -0.52 -22.06 -8.82
N TYR A 311 0.41 -21.31 -8.23
CA TYR A 311 1.32 -20.41 -8.92
C TYR A 311 2.75 -20.64 -8.44
N SER A 312 3.71 -20.55 -9.36
CA SER A 312 5.14 -20.63 -9.04
C SER A 312 5.64 -19.36 -8.34
N SER A 313 4.96 -18.25 -8.54
CA SER A 313 5.25 -16.99 -7.85
C SER A 313 3.99 -16.14 -7.78
N ILE A 314 3.85 -15.38 -6.68
CA ILE A 314 2.75 -14.42 -6.49
C ILE A 314 3.35 -13.06 -6.21
N ILE A 315 2.96 -12.06 -7.01
CA ILE A 315 3.39 -10.67 -6.85
C ILE A 315 2.20 -9.86 -6.38
N ILE A 316 2.41 -9.13 -5.29
CA ILE A 316 1.37 -8.35 -4.62
C ILE A 316 1.74 -6.88 -4.70
N ASP A 317 0.90 -6.08 -5.36
CA ASP A 317 1.00 -4.62 -5.31
C ASP A 317 -0.01 -4.03 -4.31
N GLU A 318 0.35 -2.90 -3.70
CA GLU A 318 -0.40 -2.25 -2.61
C GLU A 318 -0.61 -3.19 -1.40
N GLY A 319 0.43 -3.93 -1.02
CA GLY A 319 0.38 -4.95 0.04
C GLY A 319 -0.17 -4.46 1.39
N GLN A 320 -0.02 -3.18 1.72
CA GLN A 320 -0.53 -2.58 2.97
C GLN A 320 -2.06 -2.58 3.09
N ASP A 321 -2.79 -2.80 1.99
CA ASP A 321 -4.25 -2.81 2.01
C ASP A 321 -4.87 -4.19 2.24
N PHE A 322 -4.06 -5.25 2.14
CA PHE A 322 -4.53 -6.62 2.30
C PHE A 322 -4.76 -6.96 3.78
N SER A 323 -5.77 -7.79 4.04
CA SER A 323 -6.06 -8.31 5.37
C SER A 323 -5.24 -9.58 5.68
N ASP A 324 -5.21 -9.98 6.97
CA ASP A 324 -4.62 -11.26 7.38
C ASP A 324 -5.18 -12.44 6.59
N ASN A 325 -6.50 -12.44 6.33
CA ASN A 325 -7.14 -13.52 5.58
C ASN A 325 -6.72 -13.53 4.10
N ALA A 326 -6.50 -12.35 3.51
CA ALA A 326 -5.95 -12.23 2.18
C ALA A 326 -4.53 -12.81 2.11
N TYR A 327 -3.68 -12.49 3.07
CA TYR A 327 -2.31 -13.03 3.11
C TYR A 327 -2.27 -14.54 3.38
N ARG A 328 -3.16 -15.08 4.23
CA ARG A 328 -3.29 -16.53 4.41
C ARG A 328 -3.75 -17.24 3.15
N LEU A 329 -4.69 -16.65 2.42
CA LEU A 329 -5.10 -17.15 1.10
C LEU A 329 -3.93 -17.14 0.11
N ILE A 330 -3.19 -16.05 0.04
CA ILE A 330 -2.00 -15.93 -0.81
C ILE A 330 -0.95 -16.98 -0.45
N ARG A 331 -0.71 -17.23 0.85
CA ARG A 331 0.20 -18.30 1.27
C ARG A 331 -0.31 -19.68 0.84
N ALA A 332 -1.61 -19.93 0.96
CA ALA A 332 -2.21 -21.19 0.51
C ALA A 332 -2.10 -21.37 -1.02
N LEU A 333 -2.18 -20.30 -1.80
CA LEU A 333 -1.99 -20.30 -3.25
C LEU A 333 -0.55 -20.57 -3.67
N ALA A 334 0.42 -20.03 -2.95
CA ALA A 334 1.84 -20.24 -3.20
C ALA A 334 2.33 -21.62 -2.67
N GLY A 335 1.55 -22.28 -1.82
CA GLY A 335 1.92 -23.58 -1.23
C GLY A 335 2.93 -23.45 -0.09
N GLU A 336 3.92 -24.33 -0.01
CA GLU A 336 5.02 -24.24 0.95
C GLU A 336 6.04 -23.18 0.51
N GLU A 337 6.84 -22.66 1.47
CA GLU A 337 7.86 -21.65 1.15
C GLU A 337 8.91 -22.21 0.18
N HIS A 338 9.17 -21.49 -0.88
CA HIS A 338 10.16 -21.84 -1.89
C HIS A 338 10.75 -20.58 -2.54
N PRO A 339 11.87 -20.68 -3.28
CA PRO A 339 12.50 -19.50 -3.88
C PRO A 339 11.54 -18.67 -4.75
N ASN A 340 11.56 -17.36 -4.53
CA ASN A 340 10.72 -16.36 -5.23
C ASN A 340 9.20 -16.63 -5.17
N ASP A 341 8.71 -17.27 -4.12
CA ASP A 341 7.30 -17.66 -4.00
C ASP A 341 6.34 -16.47 -3.88
N ILE A 342 6.64 -15.49 -3.02
CA ILE A 342 5.79 -14.30 -2.83
C ILE A 342 6.68 -13.05 -2.86
N PHE A 343 6.29 -12.07 -3.67
CA PHE A 343 6.95 -10.79 -3.77
C PHE A 343 5.96 -9.66 -3.48
N ILE A 344 6.18 -8.92 -2.38
CA ILE A 344 5.24 -7.92 -1.87
C ILE A 344 5.82 -6.54 -2.08
N VAL A 345 5.06 -5.64 -2.72
CA VAL A 345 5.39 -4.21 -2.70
C VAL A 345 4.31 -3.43 -1.98
N GLY A 346 4.71 -2.43 -1.18
CA GLY A 346 3.76 -1.68 -0.36
C GLY A 346 4.32 -0.38 0.20
N ASP A 347 3.40 0.39 0.81
CA ASP A 347 3.68 1.66 1.46
C ASP A 347 2.78 1.82 2.69
N SER A 348 3.36 1.71 3.86
CA SER A 348 2.62 1.80 5.13
C SER A 348 1.91 3.14 5.31
N HIS A 349 2.47 4.23 4.76
CA HIS A 349 1.89 5.58 4.81
C HIS A 349 0.65 5.75 3.90
N GLN A 350 0.45 4.84 2.93
CA GLN A 350 -0.73 4.80 2.07
C GLN A 350 -1.81 3.82 2.56
N ARG A 351 -1.77 3.41 3.82
CA ARG A 351 -2.77 2.53 4.44
C ARG A 351 -4.03 3.33 4.75
N ILE A 352 -5.01 3.27 3.85
CA ILE A 352 -6.31 3.92 3.99
C ILE A 352 -7.41 2.98 4.52
N TYR A 353 -7.11 1.69 4.58
CA TYR A 353 -7.97 0.66 5.17
C TYR A 353 -7.38 0.22 6.52
N ARG A 354 -8.25 -0.14 7.47
CA ARG A 354 -7.84 -0.51 8.84
C ARG A 354 -7.30 -1.93 8.94
N ASN A 355 -6.57 -2.39 7.93
CA ASN A 355 -5.89 -3.67 7.95
C ASN A 355 -4.48 -3.48 8.51
N HIS A 356 -4.10 -4.31 9.49
CA HIS A 356 -2.77 -4.33 10.09
C HIS A 356 -2.24 -5.77 10.05
N PRO A 357 -1.95 -6.30 8.85
CA PRO A 357 -1.46 -7.66 8.74
C PRO A 357 -0.06 -7.77 9.34
N THR A 358 0.18 -8.91 10.00
CA THR A 358 1.53 -9.34 10.37
C THR A 358 1.88 -10.50 9.47
N LEU A 359 2.81 -10.30 8.53
CA LEU A 359 3.15 -11.29 7.50
C LEU A 359 3.60 -12.63 8.11
N SER A 360 4.44 -12.59 9.15
CA SER A 360 4.91 -13.78 9.87
C SER A 360 3.75 -14.59 10.46
N LYS A 361 2.71 -13.94 11.01
CA LYS A 361 1.51 -14.63 11.52
C LYS A 361 0.61 -15.21 10.43
N CYS A 362 0.80 -14.76 9.20
CA CYS A 362 0.11 -15.30 8.01
C CYS A 362 0.92 -16.42 7.31
N GLY A 363 2.07 -16.82 7.86
CA GLY A 363 2.95 -17.84 7.30
C GLY A 363 3.84 -17.33 6.17
N ILE A 364 4.09 -16.02 6.11
CA ILE A 364 4.95 -15.39 5.11
C ILE A 364 6.15 -14.79 5.84
N ASN A 365 7.32 -15.36 5.64
CA ASN A 365 8.55 -14.88 6.23
C ASN A 365 9.30 -13.99 5.20
N VAL A 366 9.54 -12.74 5.57
CA VAL A 366 10.28 -11.77 4.73
C VAL A 366 11.58 -11.26 5.40
N ARG A 367 11.96 -11.83 6.55
CA ARG A 367 13.14 -11.40 7.30
C ARG A 367 14.40 -11.60 6.46
N GLY A 368 15.29 -10.61 6.42
CA GLY A 368 16.49 -10.57 5.57
C GLY A 368 16.22 -10.44 4.07
N ARG A 369 14.95 -10.37 3.65
CA ARG A 369 14.54 -10.26 2.25
C ARG A 369 13.66 -9.03 2.00
N SER A 370 13.94 -7.97 2.74
CA SER A 370 13.27 -6.66 2.61
C SER A 370 14.20 -5.65 1.93
N SER A 371 13.62 -4.78 1.12
CA SER A 371 14.33 -3.66 0.47
C SER A 371 13.50 -2.40 0.56
N ILE A 372 14.14 -1.23 0.59
CA ILE A 372 13.47 0.07 0.66
C ILE A 372 13.82 0.90 -0.58
N LEU A 373 12.79 1.41 -1.27
CA LEU A 373 12.95 2.36 -2.37
C LEU A 373 13.02 3.77 -1.80
N LYS A 374 14.14 4.46 -2.01
CA LYS A 374 14.42 5.78 -1.41
C LYS A 374 14.18 6.96 -2.37
N ILE A 375 14.07 6.72 -3.68
CA ILE A 375 13.96 7.77 -4.69
C ILE A 375 12.53 7.88 -5.19
N ASN A 376 11.96 9.07 -5.08
CA ASN A 376 10.64 9.40 -5.62
C ASN A 376 10.80 10.05 -7.00
N TYR A 377 10.20 9.41 -8.00
CA TYR A 377 10.25 9.83 -9.41
C TYR A 377 9.00 10.59 -9.86
N ARG A 378 7.94 10.57 -9.04
CA ARG A 378 6.60 11.04 -9.44
C ARG A 378 6.34 12.46 -9.03
N THR A 379 6.42 12.76 -7.73
CA THR A 379 6.02 14.04 -7.17
C THR A 379 7.23 14.93 -6.91
N THR A 380 7.03 16.25 -6.97
CA THR A 380 8.06 17.20 -6.55
C THR A 380 8.34 17.08 -5.06
N GLU A 381 9.53 17.50 -4.64
CA GLU A 381 9.97 17.44 -3.24
C GLU A 381 9.07 18.29 -2.34
N GLU A 382 8.55 19.40 -2.84
CA GLU A 382 7.66 20.30 -2.14
C GLU A 382 6.30 19.67 -1.85
N ILE A 383 5.74 18.93 -2.83
CA ILE A 383 4.48 18.16 -2.65
C ILE A 383 4.72 17.04 -1.65
N ARG A 384 5.82 16.28 -1.81
CA ARG A 384 6.16 15.16 -0.94
C ARG A 384 6.31 15.60 0.52
N LYS A 385 7.13 16.61 0.78
CA LYS A 385 7.35 17.14 2.14
C LYS A 385 6.06 17.65 2.76
N HIS A 386 5.25 18.37 2.01
CA HIS A 386 4.00 18.90 2.52
C HIS A 386 3.00 17.78 2.84
N ALA A 387 2.87 16.79 1.95
CA ALA A 387 2.00 15.63 2.19
C ALA A 387 2.47 14.81 3.40
N PHE A 388 3.79 14.58 3.52
CA PHE A 388 4.35 13.82 4.63
C PHE A 388 4.20 14.52 5.99
N ALA A 389 4.21 15.85 6.02
CA ALA A 389 4.00 16.63 7.24
C ALA A 389 2.65 16.33 7.92
N LEU A 390 1.63 15.89 7.19
CA LEU A 390 0.34 15.44 7.76
C LEU A 390 0.49 14.22 8.66
N LEU A 391 1.51 13.40 8.41
CA LEU A 391 1.75 12.13 9.07
C LEU A 391 2.76 12.26 10.23
N ASN A 392 3.27 13.46 10.49
CA ASN A 392 4.21 13.69 11.58
C ASN A 392 3.62 13.25 12.93
N GLY A 393 4.44 12.54 13.72
CA GLY A 393 4.07 12.01 15.03
C GLY A 393 3.24 10.73 14.98
N ILE A 394 3.00 10.15 13.79
CA ILE A 394 2.33 8.86 13.65
C ILE A 394 3.40 7.79 13.40
N SER A 395 3.35 6.71 14.18
CA SER A 395 4.19 5.53 13.96
C SER A 395 3.49 4.56 13.01
N PHE A 396 4.18 4.12 11.99
CA PHE A 396 3.71 3.10 11.07
C PHE A 396 4.51 1.82 11.27
N ASP A 397 3.83 0.68 11.13
CA ASP A 397 4.51 -0.61 11.04
C ASP A 397 5.04 -0.85 9.61
N ASP A 398 5.99 -1.73 9.47
CA ASP A 398 6.61 -2.10 8.19
C ASP A 398 5.90 -3.27 7.48
N LEU A 399 4.64 -3.58 7.81
CA LEU A 399 3.84 -4.74 7.40
C LEU A 399 4.28 -6.07 8.07
N ASP A 400 5.18 -6.01 9.03
CA ASP A 400 5.52 -7.13 9.91
C ASP A 400 5.61 -6.60 11.35
N GLU A 401 6.49 -6.90 12.19
CA GLU A 401 6.54 -6.39 13.57
C GLU A 401 7.51 -5.21 13.75
N GLY A 402 8.14 -4.73 12.66
CA GLY A 402 9.05 -3.59 12.65
C GLY A 402 8.34 -2.23 12.57
N LEU A 403 9.10 -1.16 12.82
CA LEU A 403 8.65 0.22 12.62
C LEU A 403 9.20 0.76 11.31
N ASP A 404 8.33 1.37 10.53
CA ASP A 404 8.74 2.17 9.38
C ASP A 404 9.24 3.53 9.87
N ILE A 405 10.56 3.74 9.82
CA ILE A 405 11.23 4.93 10.37
C ILE A 405 11.19 6.07 9.33
N GLY A 406 9.98 6.51 8.98
CA GLY A 406 9.74 7.83 8.44
C GLY A 406 10.34 8.16 7.06
N ASP A 407 10.61 9.45 6.87
CA ASP A 407 10.91 10.08 5.59
C ASP A 407 12.36 9.85 5.13
N LYS A 408 12.61 8.66 4.59
CA LYS A 408 13.91 8.34 3.94
C LYS A 408 13.88 8.55 2.42
N CYS A 409 12.77 9.03 1.88
CA CYS A 409 12.61 9.26 0.46
C CYS A 409 13.00 10.69 0.07
N GLN A 410 13.61 10.85 -1.10
CA GLN A 410 13.88 12.13 -1.72
C GLN A 410 13.30 12.16 -3.13
N SER A 411 12.75 13.29 -3.54
CA SER A 411 12.25 13.46 -4.91
C SER A 411 13.37 13.97 -5.83
N LEU A 412 13.40 13.45 -7.06
CA LEU A 412 14.33 13.93 -8.08
C LEU A 412 13.95 15.28 -8.65
N THR A 413 12.67 15.65 -8.53
CA THR A 413 12.14 16.88 -9.12
C THR A 413 11.73 17.87 -8.04
N HIS A 414 11.93 19.15 -8.33
CA HIS A 414 11.46 20.29 -7.55
C HIS A 414 10.37 21.05 -8.30
N GLY A 415 9.50 21.73 -7.57
CA GLY A 415 8.39 22.49 -8.14
C GLY A 415 7.79 23.48 -7.15
N GLU A 416 6.60 23.95 -7.45
CA GLU A 416 5.91 24.90 -6.58
C GLU A 416 5.38 24.20 -5.31
N LYS A 417 5.33 24.94 -4.21
CA LYS A 417 4.71 24.47 -2.97
C LYS A 417 3.20 24.29 -3.18
N PRO A 418 2.55 23.31 -2.52
CA PRO A 418 1.11 23.17 -2.55
C PRO A 418 0.39 24.48 -2.21
N ILE A 419 -0.61 24.83 -3.02
CA ILE A 419 -1.42 26.03 -2.82
C ILE A 419 -2.56 25.71 -1.88
N ILE A 420 -2.63 26.40 -0.73
CA ILE A 420 -3.68 26.21 0.25
C ILE A 420 -4.52 27.47 0.34
N LYS A 421 -5.82 27.35 0.06
CA LYS A 421 -6.75 28.50 0.12
C LYS A 421 -8.03 28.16 0.89
N ASN A 422 -8.50 29.11 1.67
CA ASN A 422 -9.78 29.05 2.37
C ASN A 422 -10.70 30.15 1.88
N PHE A 423 -11.95 29.81 1.58
CA PHE A 423 -12.95 30.69 1.02
C PHE A 423 -14.11 30.93 2.02
N SER A 424 -14.90 31.93 1.76
CA SER A 424 -16.05 32.26 2.62
C SER A 424 -17.18 31.23 2.45
N ASN A 425 -17.39 30.77 1.23
CA ASN A 425 -18.45 29.82 0.86
C ASN A 425 -18.02 28.87 -0.26
N ALA A 426 -18.84 27.88 -0.57
CA ALA A 426 -18.58 26.87 -1.56
C ALA A 426 -18.54 27.39 -3.01
N ASN A 427 -19.28 28.47 -3.30
CA ASN A 427 -19.28 29.04 -4.65
C ASN A 427 -17.94 29.73 -4.95
N ASP A 428 -17.40 30.52 -4.01
CA ASP A 428 -16.09 31.17 -4.14
C ASP A 428 -14.98 30.13 -4.30
N GLU A 429 -15.06 28.98 -3.58
CA GLU A 429 -14.13 27.87 -3.74
C GLU A 429 -14.21 27.27 -5.14
N PHE A 430 -15.42 26.99 -5.62
CA PHE A 430 -15.65 26.45 -6.95
C PHE A 430 -15.14 27.39 -8.04
N ASP A 431 -15.44 28.68 -7.95
CA ASP A 431 -15.02 29.70 -8.92
C ASP A 431 -13.48 29.76 -9.00
N PHE A 432 -12.80 29.65 -7.86
CA PHE A 432 -11.34 29.55 -7.83
C PHE A 432 -10.86 28.27 -8.53
N ILE A 433 -11.41 27.10 -8.20
CA ILE A 433 -11.03 25.82 -8.84
C ILE A 433 -11.27 25.90 -10.34
N LEU A 434 -12.42 26.40 -10.77
CA LEU A 434 -12.78 26.57 -12.17
C LEU A 434 -11.81 27.48 -12.91
N SER A 435 -11.41 28.61 -12.29
CA SER A 435 -10.46 29.55 -12.87
C SER A 435 -9.09 28.92 -13.08
N GLU A 436 -8.57 28.17 -12.08
CA GLU A 436 -7.28 27.51 -12.18
C GLU A 436 -7.32 26.34 -13.18
N VAL A 437 -8.40 25.55 -13.25
CA VAL A 437 -8.58 24.50 -14.27
C VAL A 437 -8.57 25.11 -15.68
N LYS A 438 -9.28 26.23 -15.89
CA LYS A 438 -9.26 26.94 -17.19
C LYS A 438 -7.87 27.46 -17.54
N LYS A 439 -7.16 28.00 -16.56
CA LYS A 439 -5.78 28.49 -16.72
C LYS A 439 -4.82 27.36 -17.11
N LEU A 440 -4.87 26.21 -16.41
CA LEU A 440 -4.06 25.04 -16.74
C LEU A 440 -4.37 24.52 -18.16
N LYS A 441 -5.66 24.42 -18.51
CA LYS A 441 -6.08 24.04 -19.88
C LYS A 441 -5.54 24.99 -20.94
N ASN A 442 -5.61 26.31 -20.71
CA ASN A 442 -5.10 27.31 -21.62
C ASN A 442 -3.57 27.25 -21.76
N ASN A 443 -2.87 26.76 -20.72
CA ASN A 443 -1.43 26.50 -20.74
C ASN A 443 -1.07 25.13 -21.37
N GLY A 444 -2.03 24.44 -22.00
CA GLY A 444 -1.79 23.19 -22.73
C GLY A 444 -1.90 21.91 -21.90
N VAL A 445 -2.31 21.99 -20.62
CA VAL A 445 -2.53 20.79 -19.80
C VAL A 445 -3.83 20.13 -20.24
N ALA A 446 -3.78 18.83 -20.54
CA ALA A 446 -4.97 18.07 -20.90
C ALA A 446 -5.90 17.93 -19.69
N LEU A 447 -7.22 18.03 -19.92
CA LEU A 447 -8.20 17.85 -18.82
C LEU A 447 -8.13 16.45 -18.17
N THR A 448 -7.66 15.46 -18.91
CA THR A 448 -7.41 14.10 -18.42
C THR A 448 -6.30 14.03 -17.36
N ASP A 449 -5.38 14.99 -17.35
CA ASP A 449 -4.24 15.07 -16.45
C ASP A 449 -4.52 15.99 -15.24
N ILE A 450 -5.77 16.46 -15.13
CA ILE A 450 -6.25 17.24 -13.99
C ILE A 450 -7.33 16.45 -13.25
N CYS A 451 -7.21 16.34 -11.93
CA CYS A 451 -8.21 15.68 -11.10
C CYS A 451 -8.70 16.57 -9.97
N VAL A 452 -10.01 16.67 -9.81
CA VAL A 452 -10.66 17.25 -8.63
C VAL A 452 -11.08 16.13 -7.70
N VAL A 453 -10.57 16.15 -6.48
CA VAL A 453 -10.75 15.08 -5.50
C VAL A 453 -11.55 15.61 -4.31
N ALA A 454 -12.62 14.92 -3.94
CA ALA A 454 -13.46 15.25 -2.79
C ALA A 454 -13.62 14.05 -1.84
N ARG A 455 -14.02 14.30 -0.59
CA ARG A 455 -14.14 13.22 0.42
C ARG A 455 -15.35 12.31 0.19
N THR A 456 -16.45 12.82 -0.28
CA THR A 456 -17.72 12.08 -0.40
C THR A 456 -18.20 12.00 -1.84
N LYS A 457 -19.00 10.96 -2.16
CA LYS A 457 -19.63 10.82 -3.46
C LYS A 457 -20.56 11.99 -3.78
N LYS A 458 -21.32 12.49 -2.79
CA LYS A 458 -22.20 13.65 -2.97
C LYS A 458 -21.43 14.87 -3.47
N LEU A 459 -20.29 15.20 -2.83
CA LEU A 459 -19.43 16.30 -3.28
C LEU A 459 -18.90 16.09 -4.71
N VAL A 460 -18.53 14.85 -5.06
CA VAL A 460 -18.12 14.53 -6.44
C VAL A 460 -19.23 14.81 -7.43
N ASP A 461 -20.45 14.37 -7.13
CA ASP A 461 -21.62 14.60 -7.99
C ASP A 461 -21.95 16.10 -8.09
N ASP A 462 -21.84 16.85 -6.98
CA ASP A 462 -22.03 18.31 -6.94
C ASP A 462 -20.98 19.04 -7.82
N TYR A 463 -19.69 18.72 -7.71
CA TYR A 463 -18.64 19.31 -8.56
C TYR A 463 -18.83 18.96 -10.02
N ILE A 464 -19.24 17.75 -10.38
CA ILE A 464 -19.54 17.39 -11.77
C ILE A 464 -20.66 18.25 -12.34
N ALA A 465 -21.75 18.44 -11.58
CA ALA A 465 -22.86 19.29 -11.99
C ALA A 465 -22.41 20.74 -12.23
N LEU A 466 -21.60 21.29 -11.31
CA LEU A 466 -21.06 22.64 -11.41
C LEU A 466 -20.13 22.81 -12.62
N PHE A 467 -19.18 21.87 -12.86
CA PHE A 467 -18.30 21.90 -14.04
C PHE A 467 -19.09 21.78 -15.34
N THR A 468 -20.09 20.90 -15.37
CA THR A 468 -20.97 20.74 -16.54
C THR A 468 -21.73 22.05 -16.83
N GLY A 469 -22.29 22.70 -15.80
CA GLY A 469 -22.92 24.01 -15.92
C GLY A 469 -21.96 25.12 -16.40
N ALA A 470 -20.68 25.03 -16.08
CA ALA A 470 -19.63 25.95 -16.53
C ALA A 470 -19.03 25.60 -17.90
N GLY A 471 -19.57 24.58 -18.62
CA GLY A 471 -19.10 24.16 -19.94
C GLY A 471 -17.82 23.33 -19.93
N ILE A 472 -17.40 22.79 -18.79
CA ILE A 472 -16.26 21.88 -18.68
C ILE A 472 -16.76 20.44 -18.69
N ARG A 473 -16.35 19.67 -19.70
CA ARG A 473 -16.62 18.21 -19.72
C ARG A 473 -15.90 17.55 -18.55
N SER A 474 -16.62 16.77 -17.76
CA SER A 474 -16.09 16.10 -16.58
C SER A 474 -16.47 14.62 -16.56
N TYR A 475 -15.62 13.80 -15.95
CA TYR A 475 -15.75 12.35 -15.85
C TYR A 475 -15.60 11.89 -14.40
N ALA A 476 -16.62 11.16 -13.90
CA ALA A 476 -16.57 10.57 -12.57
C ALA A 476 -15.81 9.24 -12.58
N ILE A 477 -14.73 9.11 -11.81
CA ILE A 477 -14.03 7.84 -11.61
C ILE A 477 -14.86 6.96 -10.67
N LYS A 478 -15.33 5.80 -11.17
CA LYS A 478 -16.25 4.87 -10.46
C LYS A 478 -15.53 3.60 -9.97
N ARG A 479 -16.11 2.93 -8.96
CA ARG A 479 -15.54 1.72 -8.32
C ARG A 479 -15.29 0.56 -9.29
N ASN A 480 -16.28 0.27 -10.14
CA ASN A 480 -16.33 -0.95 -10.94
C ASN A 480 -16.07 -0.70 -12.42
N LYS A 481 -15.51 0.45 -12.78
CA LYS A 481 -15.27 0.83 -14.16
C LYS A 481 -13.85 1.40 -14.27
N VAL A 482 -13.06 0.81 -15.16
CA VAL A 482 -11.73 1.34 -15.50
C VAL A 482 -11.86 2.78 -15.98
N ASP A 483 -10.92 3.65 -15.61
CA ASP A 483 -10.88 5.02 -16.11
C ASP A 483 -10.77 5.01 -17.64
N ASP A 484 -11.75 5.60 -18.29
CA ASP A 484 -11.76 5.76 -19.74
C ASP A 484 -10.88 6.94 -20.14
N ARG A 485 -9.61 6.66 -20.41
CA ARG A 485 -8.63 7.68 -20.82
C ARG A 485 -8.93 8.29 -22.19
N CYS A 486 -9.74 7.62 -23.01
CA CYS A 486 -10.18 8.17 -24.30
C CYS A 486 -11.22 9.27 -24.13
N PHE A 487 -11.88 9.36 -22.98
CA PHE A 487 -12.81 10.42 -22.69
C PHE A 487 -12.07 11.72 -22.37
N ASP A 488 -12.09 12.68 -23.28
CA ASP A 488 -11.51 14.01 -23.05
C ASP A 488 -12.37 14.84 -22.08
N GLY A 489 -11.97 14.87 -20.81
CA GLY A 489 -12.68 15.60 -19.76
C GLY A 489 -11.94 15.59 -18.43
N LEU A 490 -12.26 16.59 -17.59
CA LEU A 490 -11.74 16.75 -16.24
C LEU A 490 -12.10 15.53 -15.38
N ARG A 491 -11.14 14.94 -14.68
CA ARG A 491 -11.39 13.84 -13.75
C ARG A 491 -11.92 14.36 -12.42
N VAL A 492 -13.02 13.76 -11.93
CA VAL A 492 -13.55 14.05 -10.61
C VAL A 492 -13.72 12.74 -9.85
N ALA A 493 -13.20 12.66 -8.62
CA ALA A 493 -13.18 11.41 -7.89
C ALA A 493 -13.27 11.59 -6.37
N THR A 494 -13.64 10.53 -5.67
CA THR A 494 -13.42 10.50 -4.21
C THR A 494 -11.96 10.18 -3.90
N MET A 495 -11.48 10.61 -2.73
CA MET A 495 -10.10 10.35 -2.26
C MET A 495 -9.73 8.86 -2.29
N HIS A 496 -10.69 7.95 -2.04
CA HIS A 496 -10.45 6.51 -2.13
C HIS A 496 -10.25 6.03 -3.57
N ARG A 497 -10.86 6.71 -4.56
CA ARG A 497 -10.84 6.28 -5.96
C ARG A 497 -9.60 6.72 -6.73
N VAL A 498 -8.91 7.73 -6.24
CA VAL A 498 -7.65 8.19 -6.85
C VAL A 498 -6.44 7.35 -6.45
N LYS A 499 -6.60 6.44 -5.47
CA LYS A 499 -5.50 5.54 -5.10
C LYS A 499 -5.06 4.68 -6.29
N GLY A 500 -3.75 4.66 -6.56
CA GLY A 500 -3.17 3.99 -7.72
C GLY A 500 -3.19 4.79 -9.02
N LEU A 501 -3.92 5.92 -9.09
CA LEU A 501 -3.96 6.80 -10.25
C LEU A 501 -2.92 7.94 -10.12
N GLU A 502 -2.67 8.64 -11.23
CA GLU A 502 -1.68 9.70 -11.33
C GLU A 502 -2.19 10.82 -12.24
N PHE A 503 -1.94 12.07 -11.82
CA PHE A 503 -2.34 13.28 -12.55
C PHE A 503 -1.22 14.31 -12.50
N GLU A 504 -1.14 15.21 -13.47
CA GLU A 504 -0.21 16.32 -13.37
C GLU A 504 -0.62 17.28 -12.24
N TYR A 505 -1.92 17.59 -12.16
CA TYR A 505 -2.47 18.52 -11.17
C TYR A 505 -3.64 17.90 -10.41
N VAL A 506 -3.64 18.08 -9.10
CA VAL A 506 -4.71 17.61 -8.22
C VAL A 506 -5.27 18.75 -7.38
N PHE A 507 -6.59 18.91 -7.44
CA PHE A 507 -7.36 19.80 -6.56
C PHE A 507 -8.01 18.95 -5.48
N VAL A 508 -7.57 19.12 -4.23
CA VAL A 508 -8.20 18.48 -3.07
C VAL A 508 -9.22 19.48 -2.52
N ALA A 509 -10.48 19.28 -2.88
CA ALA A 509 -11.56 20.23 -2.64
C ALA A 509 -12.34 19.93 -1.36
N ALA A 510 -12.93 20.96 -0.78
CA ALA A 510 -13.77 20.92 0.42
C ALA A 510 -13.05 20.27 1.63
N VAL A 511 -11.78 20.66 1.89
CA VAL A 511 -11.01 20.20 3.06
C VAL A 511 -11.49 20.93 4.32
N ASN A 512 -12.77 20.75 4.64
CA ASN A 512 -13.44 21.46 5.72
C ASN A 512 -13.54 20.60 6.99
N ASN A 513 -13.67 21.25 8.13
CA ASN A 513 -14.06 20.59 9.36
C ASN A 513 -15.38 19.80 9.17
N ARG A 514 -15.48 18.59 9.71
CA ARG A 514 -16.59 17.62 9.53
C ARG A 514 -16.77 17.06 8.12
N ILE A 515 -15.88 17.39 7.18
CA ILE A 515 -15.76 16.72 5.90
C ILE A 515 -14.47 15.90 5.89
N ILE A 516 -13.39 16.47 6.40
CA ILE A 516 -12.09 15.81 6.60
C ILE A 516 -11.58 16.18 8.00
N PRO A 517 -11.54 15.24 8.96
CA PRO A 517 -12.06 13.86 8.85
C PRO A 517 -13.60 13.81 8.77
N LEU A 518 -14.11 12.77 8.08
CA LEU A 518 -15.55 12.53 8.00
C LEU A 518 -16.04 11.93 9.33
N PRO A 519 -17.04 12.54 10.03
CA PRO A 519 -17.48 12.06 11.34
C PRO A 519 -17.95 10.61 11.36
N SER A 520 -18.63 10.15 10.31
CA SER A 520 -19.09 8.75 10.18
C SER A 520 -17.94 7.75 9.91
N ALA A 521 -16.76 8.23 9.52
CA ALA A 521 -15.57 7.38 9.35
C ALA A 521 -14.78 7.20 10.66
N ILE A 522 -15.06 8.02 11.68
CA ILE A 522 -14.35 7.95 12.97
C ILE A 522 -15.06 6.96 13.89
N ASN A 523 -14.39 5.88 14.20
CA ASN A 523 -14.88 4.88 15.14
C ASN A 523 -14.58 5.32 16.59
N LYS A 524 -15.59 5.76 17.30
CA LYS A 524 -15.49 6.25 18.69
C LYS A 524 -15.71 5.15 19.73
N THR A 525 -15.68 3.89 19.36
CA THR A 525 -15.93 2.77 20.29
C THR A 525 -14.90 2.73 21.41
N ASP A 526 -13.65 3.08 21.12
CA ASP A 526 -12.55 3.20 22.06
C ASP A 526 -11.42 4.09 21.51
N VAL A 527 -10.50 4.51 22.40
CA VAL A 527 -9.41 5.44 22.07
C VAL A 527 -8.49 4.90 20.95
N VAL A 528 -8.25 3.58 20.90
CA VAL A 528 -7.40 2.96 19.89
C VAL A 528 -8.08 3.02 18.52
N SER A 529 -9.33 2.60 18.45
CA SER A 529 -10.14 2.63 17.22
C SER A 529 -10.35 4.05 16.71
N GLU A 530 -10.50 5.04 17.59
CA GLU A 530 -10.60 6.44 17.23
C GLU A 530 -9.27 6.96 16.63
N ALA A 531 -8.14 6.69 17.28
CA ALA A 531 -6.82 7.07 16.78
C ALA A 531 -6.49 6.42 15.43
N GLU A 532 -6.77 5.10 15.27
CA GLU A 532 -6.63 4.40 13.98
C GLU A 532 -7.49 5.04 12.88
N SER A 533 -8.71 5.46 13.22
CA SER A 533 -9.63 6.11 12.27
C SER A 533 -9.11 7.46 11.80
N ILE A 534 -8.62 8.28 12.75
CA ILE A 534 -8.02 9.58 12.46
C ILE A 534 -6.77 9.40 11.59
N THR A 535 -5.94 8.41 11.90
CA THR A 535 -4.75 8.07 11.10
C THR A 535 -5.14 7.68 9.68
N SER A 536 -6.17 6.85 9.49
CA SER A 536 -6.67 6.47 8.17
C SER A 536 -7.17 7.68 7.36
N GLU A 537 -7.85 8.64 7.99
CA GLU A 537 -8.30 9.88 7.32
C GLU A 537 -7.12 10.79 6.93
N LYS A 538 -6.06 10.84 7.76
CA LYS A 538 -4.81 11.55 7.39
C LYS A 538 -4.09 10.86 6.24
N CYS A 539 -3.97 9.53 6.27
CA CYS A 539 -3.40 8.74 5.16
C CYS A 539 -4.21 8.94 3.86
N LEU A 540 -5.54 9.06 3.96
CA LEU A 540 -6.39 9.30 2.81
C LEU A 540 -6.12 10.67 2.17
N LEU A 541 -5.93 11.72 2.98
CA LEU A 541 -5.53 13.05 2.50
C LEU A 541 -4.11 13.02 1.91
N TYR A 542 -3.16 12.34 2.57
CA TYR A 542 -1.81 12.10 2.06
C TYR A 542 -1.84 11.41 0.69
N VAL A 543 -2.63 10.34 0.54
CA VAL A 543 -2.80 9.64 -0.73
C VAL A 543 -3.32 10.57 -1.81
N ALA A 544 -4.36 11.38 -1.51
CA ALA A 544 -4.93 12.31 -2.49
C ALA A 544 -3.89 13.33 -3.00
N MET A 545 -3.10 13.91 -2.11
CA MET A 545 -2.05 14.88 -2.46
C MET A 545 -0.92 14.25 -3.29
N THR A 546 -0.47 13.05 -2.91
CA THR A 546 0.63 12.34 -3.59
C THR A 546 0.23 11.73 -4.93
N ARG A 547 -1.00 11.97 -5.42
CA ARG A 547 -1.40 11.64 -6.80
C ARG A 547 -0.95 12.69 -7.81
N ALA A 548 -0.57 13.88 -7.35
CA ALA A 548 -0.09 14.95 -8.19
C ALA A 548 1.40 14.81 -8.51
N GLN A 549 1.77 15.17 -9.73
CA GLN A 549 3.15 15.20 -10.18
C GLN A 549 3.73 16.61 -10.13
N LYS A 550 2.98 17.61 -10.63
CA LYS A 550 3.45 18.98 -10.81
C LYS A 550 2.85 19.98 -9.82
N GLY A 551 1.56 19.83 -9.47
CA GLY A 551 0.92 20.80 -8.57
C GLY A 551 -0.26 20.26 -7.78
N VAL A 552 -0.38 20.73 -6.54
CA VAL A 552 -1.48 20.42 -5.63
C VAL A 552 -2.14 21.71 -5.18
N TYR A 553 -3.46 21.75 -5.29
CA TYR A 553 -4.33 22.79 -4.74
C TYR A 553 -5.19 22.20 -3.65
N ILE A 554 -5.09 22.73 -2.44
CA ILE A 554 -5.90 22.30 -1.29
C ILE A 554 -6.85 23.44 -0.99
N THR A 555 -8.14 23.20 -1.16
CA THR A 555 -9.16 24.22 -0.98
C THR A 555 -10.14 23.87 0.13
N SER A 556 -10.66 24.88 0.79
CA SER A 556 -11.67 24.77 1.84
C SER A 556 -12.56 25.99 1.83
N TYR A 557 -13.73 25.88 2.45
CA TYR A 557 -14.64 27.02 2.70
C TYR A 557 -15.18 26.99 4.11
N GLY A 558 -15.46 28.16 4.66
CA GLY A 558 -15.87 28.28 6.05
C GLY A 558 -14.80 27.82 7.03
N LYS A 559 -15.11 26.88 7.92
CA LYS A 559 -14.16 26.33 8.89
C LYS A 559 -13.30 25.23 8.24
N LYS A 560 -12.03 25.55 8.02
CA LYS A 560 -11.05 24.58 7.49
C LYS A 560 -10.84 23.38 8.40
N SER A 561 -10.44 22.24 7.83
CA SER A 561 -10.07 21.03 8.57
C SER A 561 -8.93 21.30 9.57
N ASP A 562 -8.99 20.62 10.70
CA ASP A 562 -7.92 20.65 11.70
C ASP A 562 -6.63 19.99 11.17
N PHE A 563 -6.71 19.15 10.13
CA PHE A 563 -5.54 18.57 9.46
C PHE A 563 -4.70 19.58 8.68
N LEU A 564 -5.25 20.76 8.37
CA LEU A 564 -4.55 21.86 7.71
C LEU A 564 -3.97 22.90 8.68
N LYS A 565 -3.99 22.62 9.97
CA LYS A 565 -3.29 23.45 10.95
C LYS A 565 -1.80 23.18 10.88
N PRO A 566 -0.95 24.23 10.98
CA PRO A 566 0.50 24.09 10.97
C PRO A 566 1.00 23.27 12.16
#